data_b92cf0e048285f5f5ea97a15653d23f1
#
_entry.id   b92cf0e048285f5f5ea97a15653d23f1
#
_cell.length_a   1.000
_cell.length_b   1.000
_cell.length_c   1.000
_cell.angle_alpha   90.00
_cell.angle_beta   90.00
_cell.angle_gamma   90.00
#
_symmetry.space_group_name_H-M   'P 1'
#
loop_
_entity.id
_entity.type
_entity.pdbx_description
1 polymer ?
#
loop_
_entity_poly.entity_id
_entity_poly.type
_entity_poly.pdbx_seq_one_letter_code
_entity_poly.pdbx_strand_id
1 'polypeptide(L)'
;MPEEAIVPLVDGPREACGVFAAYTPRQRVSNLIYFGLYALQHRGQESAGIASSDGETVTVFKDMGLVAQVFDESALAGLDGHLGIGHTRYSTTGSNNWSNAQPAHRQVGSTSIALGHNGNLTNTRELAARLGVQGATTDSDLMAEGIARALDDERSDARGLEMAIREVAPTWEGAFSLVIMDQGRIVGVRDPNGFRPLCLGSLPDGGWVLASETAALDLVGAQFVREVAAGEMVVIDAGGVHSYSICEDVKPSLCLFEFVYFARPDSQMYGRGIHAARRQMGETLAIEHPAEADVVVPVPESGLPAAQGFAAASGIPYSDGLVKNRYIGRTFIEPTQNLRDRGISLKLNPIPDSLRGNRVVLVDDSIVRGSTTRNLVQMIRGAGATEVHLRVSSPPYRWPCFYGMDTSDRSTLIAARLEIDEIREHVGADSLGYLSLQGLLDATGVAGAGFCTACLSGKYPTEIPEVADKFQLERS
;
A
#
# COMPACT_ATOMS: atom_id res chain seq x y z
N MET A 1 10.43 24.95 20.63
CA MET A 1 11.46 24.14 19.95
C MET A 1 10.70 23.35 18.90
N PRO A 2 11.04 23.42 17.60
CA PRO A 2 10.35 22.60 16.61
C PRO A 2 10.67 21.12 16.90
N GLU A 3 9.64 20.28 16.99
CA GLU A 3 9.78 18.83 17.02
C GLU A 3 10.50 18.39 15.75
N GLU A 4 11.73 17.96 15.88
CA GLU A 4 12.47 17.33 14.78
C GLU A 4 11.70 16.09 14.32
N ALA A 5 11.31 16.08 13.07
CA ALA A 5 10.61 15.00 12.42
C ALA A 5 11.37 13.68 12.65
N ILE A 6 10.72 12.72 13.28
CA ILE A 6 11.26 11.38 13.57
C ILE A 6 11.51 10.67 12.23
N VAL A 7 12.77 10.55 11.83
CA VAL A 7 13.15 9.79 10.63
C VAL A 7 13.07 8.29 10.97
N PRO A 8 12.25 7.52 10.27
CA PRO A 8 12.07 6.10 10.55
C PRO A 8 13.25 5.24 10.11
N LEU A 9 13.43 4.16 10.83
CA LEU A 9 14.55 3.21 10.79
C LEU A 9 14.61 2.26 9.58
N VAL A 10 13.68 2.33 8.62
CA VAL A 10 13.65 1.49 7.42
C VAL A 10 13.55 2.36 6.19
N ASP A 11 14.47 2.16 5.27
CA ASP A 11 14.72 2.98 4.08
C ASP A 11 13.95 2.50 2.83
N GLY A 12 13.06 1.53 2.97
CA GLY A 12 12.24 1.02 1.89
C GLY A 12 11.03 1.91 1.57
N PRO A 13 10.36 1.66 0.43
CA PRO A 13 9.10 2.30 0.12
C PRO A 13 8.12 2.07 1.28
N ARG A 14 7.43 3.12 1.72
CA ARG A 14 6.45 3.00 2.79
C ARG A 14 5.08 2.72 2.20
N GLU A 15 4.32 1.96 2.94
CA GLU A 15 3.15 1.21 2.51
C GLU A 15 1.96 2.09 2.10
N ALA A 16 1.04 1.49 1.34
CA ALA A 16 -0.24 2.04 0.98
C ALA A 16 -1.32 1.44 1.87
N CYS A 17 -2.36 2.20 2.23
CA CYS A 17 -3.48 1.75 3.06
C CYS A 17 -4.13 0.44 2.57
N GLY A 18 -4.78 -0.28 3.47
CA GLY A 18 -5.61 -1.44 3.16
C GLY A 18 -7.09 -1.14 3.38
N VAL A 19 -7.92 -1.49 2.40
CA VAL A 19 -9.39 -1.38 2.48
C VAL A 19 -10.03 -2.75 2.35
N PHE A 20 -11.11 -2.94 3.11
CA PHE A 20 -11.91 -4.15 3.10
C PHE A 20 -13.38 -3.79 3.29
N ALA A 21 -14.30 -4.46 2.58
CA ALA A 21 -15.72 -4.33 2.78
C ALA A 21 -16.39 -5.68 2.65
N ALA A 22 -17.46 -5.91 3.39
CA ALA A 22 -18.25 -7.15 3.31
C ALA A 22 -19.74 -6.86 3.42
N TYR A 23 -20.52 -7.59 2.63
CA TYR A 23 -21.98 -7.71 2.71
C TYR A 23 -22.31 -9.18 2.90
N THR A 24 -22.95 -9.54 4.00
CA THR A 24 -23.26 -10.92 4.34
C THR A 24 -24.66 -11.06 4.94
N PRO A 25 -25.56 -11.86 4.34
CA PRO A 25 -26.92 -12.00 4.85
C PRO A 25 -27.02 -12.91 6.09
N ARG A 26 -25.94 -13.61 6.48
CA ARG A 26 -26.02 -14.72 7.45
C ARG A 26 -24.99 -14.69 8.58
N GLN A 27 -23.97 -13.85 8.49
CA GLN A 27 -22.89 -13.82 9.47
C GLN A 27 -22.75 -12.40 10.05
N ARG A 28 -22.17 -12.30 11.24
CA ARG A 28 -21.78 -11.01 11.80
C ARG A 28 -20.59 -10.47 10.98
N VAL A 29 -20.80 -9.31 10.35
CA VAL A 29 -19.84 -8.72 9.41
C VAL A 29 -18.52 -8.29 10.08
N SER A 30 -18.56 -7.87 11.35
CA SER A 30 -17.40 -7.36 12.08
C SER A 30 -16.24 -8.35 12.13
N ASN A 31 -16.54 -9.65 12.31
CA ASN A 31 -15.49 -10.69 12.32
C ASN A 31 -14.83 -10.87 10.95
N LEU A 32 -15.64 -10.85 9.87
CA LEU A 32 -15.09 -10.93 8.51
C LEU A 32 -14.17 -9.75 8.21
N ILE A 33 -14.60 -8.54 8.57
CA ILE A 33 -13.81 -7.32 8.37
C ILE A 33 -12.54 -7.36 9.21
N TYR A 34 -12.61 -7.78 10.47
CA TYR A 34 -11.44 -7.95 11.33
C TYR A 34 -10.38 -8.85 10.67
N PHE A 35 -10.76 -10.04 10.19
CA PHE A 35 -9.83 -10.95 9.53
C PHE A 35 -9.33 -10.41 8.19
N GLY A 36 -10.19 -9.75 7.41
CA GLY A 36 -9.79 -9.06 6.18
C GLY A 36 -8.74 -7.98 6.43
N LEU A 37 -8.94 -7.14 7.44
CA LEU A 37 -7.95 -6.13 7.85
C LEU A 37 -6.68 -6.75 8.42
N TYR A 38 -6.79 -7.85 9.16
CA TYR A 38 -5.62 -8.58 9.67
C TYR A 38 -4.74 -9.11 8.53
N ALA A 39 -5.36 -9.63 7.45
CA ALA A 39 -4.64 -10.01 6.24
C ALA A 39 -3.95 -8.82 5.54
N LEU A 40 -4.54 -7.61 5.65
CA LEU A 40 -4.04 -6.36 5.07
C LEU A 40 -3.15 -5.55 6.01
N GLN A 41 -2.80 -6.07 7.20
CA GLN A 41 -2.02 -5.34 8.21
C GLN A 41 -0.65 -4.85 7.70
N HIS A 42 -0.06 -5.54 6.73
CA HIS A 42 1.19 -5.12 6.09
C HIS A 42 1.05 -3.79 5.33
N ARG A 43 -0.16 -3.42 4.90
CA ARG A 43 -0.44 -2.18 4.17
C ARG A 43 -0.55 -0.95 5.09
N GLY A 44 -1.04 -1.12 6.32
CA GLY A 44 -1.19 -0.01 7.28
C GLY A 44 -1.00 -0.46 8.73
N GLN A 45 -0.19 0.27 9.49
CA GLN A 45 0.20 -0.11 10.86
C GLN A 45 0.01 1.03 11.88
N GLU A 46 -0.56 2.17 11.46
CA GLU A 46 -0.71 3.35 12.32
C GLU A 46 -2.04 3.39 13.04
N SER A 47 -3.11 3.06 12.34
CA SER A 47 -4.46 2.97 12.90
C SER A 47 -5.30 1.95 12.15
N ALA A 48 -6.35 1.47 12.79
CA ALA A 48 -7.35 0.58 12.20
C ALA A 48 -8.77 1.04 12.58
N GLY A 49 -9.74 0.78 11.72
CA GLY A 49 -11.13 1.12 11.99
C GLY A 49 -12.09 0.25 11.20
N ILE A 50 -13.27 0.06 11.78
CA ILE A 50 -14.39 -0.67 11.20
C ILE A 50 -15.66 0.19 11.34
N ALA A 51 -16.44 0.24 10.27
CA ALA A 51 -17.82 0.69 10.30
C ALA A 51 -18.74 -0.47 9.92
N SER A 52 -19.83 -0.68 10.64
CA SER A 52 -20.82 -1.72 10.37
C SER A 52 -22.25 -1.18 10.42
N SER A 53 -23.18 -1.86 9.75
CA SER A 53 -24.59 -1.51 9.78
C SER A 53 -25.47 -2.75 9.90
N ASP A 54 -26.52 -2.61 10.72
CA ASP A 54 -27.62 -3.58 10.86
C ASP A 54 -28.76 -3.33 9.85
N GLY A 55 -28.66 -2.29 9.03
CA GLY A 55 -29.67 -1.82 8.09
C GLY A 55 -30.38 -0.54 8.55
N GLU A 56 -30.24 -0.15 9.80
CA GLU A 56 -30.85 1.06 10.40
C GLU A 56 -29.76 2.02 10.90
N THR A 57 -28.75 1.50 11.58
CA THR A 57 -27.73 2.29 12.27
C THR A 57 -26.33 1.93 11.75
N VAL A 58 -25.52 2.94 11.48
CA VAL A 58 -24.08 2.76 11.21
C VAL A 58 -23.30 3.01 12.49
N THR A 59 -22.56 2.00 12.93
CA THR A 59 -21.65 2.08 14.08
C THR A 59 -20.20 2.10 13.59
N VAL A 60 -19.41 3.05 14.11
CA VAL A 60 -17.99 3.21 13.74
C VAL A 60 -17.12 3.07 14.99
N PHE A 61 -16.12 2.19 14.92
CA PHE A 61 -15.07 2.08 15.91
C PHE A 61 -13.70 2.13 15.24
N LYS A 62 -12.84 3.02 15.69
CA LYS A 62 -11.48 3.20 15.16
C LYS A 62 -10.53 3.71 16.24
N ASP A 63 -9.26 3.27 16.16
CA ASP A 63 -8.25 3.75 17.07
C ASP A 63 -6.84 3.62 16.46
N MET A 64 -5.85 4.18 17.16
CA MET A 64 -4.44 4.09 16.82
C MET A 64 -3.90 2.72 17.21
N GLY A 65 -3.12 2.10 16.31
CA GLY A 65 -2.49 0.81 16.56
C GLY A 65 -2.77 -0.23 15.49
N LEU A 66 -2.27 -1.44 15.73
CA LEU A 66 -2.49 -2.60 14.86
C LEU A 66 -3.91 -3.15 15.05
N VAL A 67 -4.43 -3.85 14.03
CA VAL A 67 -5.79 -4.44 14.04
C VAL A 67 -6.04 -5.25 15.32
N ALA A 68 -5.11 -6.12 15.71
CA ALA A 68 -5.25 -6.93 16.93
C ALA A 68 -5.08 -6.14 18.25
N GLN A 69 -4.62 -4.90 18.20
CA GLN A 69 -4.52 -4.02 19.37
C GLN A 69 -5.78 -3.14 19.52
N VAL A 70 -6.36 -2.75 18.38
CA VAL A 70 -7.54 -1.88 18.30
C VAL A 70 -8.82 -2.67 18.61
N PHE A 71 -8.92 -3.92 18.12
CA PHE A 71 -10.15 -4.71 18.23
C PHE A 71 -9.96 -5.91 19.16
N ASP A 72 -10.62 -5.87 20.29
CA ASP A 72 -10.87 -7.01 21.16
C ASP A 72 -12.28 -7.61 20.93
N GLU A 73 -12.64 -8.67 21.66
CA GLU A 73 -13.95 -9.30 21.55
C GLU A 73 -15.10 -8.33 21.90
N SER A 74 -14.89 -7.41 22.82
CA SER A 74 -15.90 -6.43 23.24
C SER A 74 -16.13 -5.38 22.16
N ALA A 75 -15.07 -4.85 21.56
CA ALA A 75 -15.16 -3.90 20.46
C ALA A 75 -15.87 -4.52 19.24
N LEU A 76 -15.49 -5.76 18.89
CA LEU A 76 -16.15 -6.49 17.78
C LEU A 76 -17.62 -6.82 18.09
N ALA A 77 -17.96 -7.11 19.34
CA ALA A 77 -19.35 -7.36 19.76
C ALA A 77 -20.23 -6.11 19.64
N GLY A 78 -19.65 -4.92 19.81
CA GLY A 78 -20.33 -3.64 19.64
C GLY A 78 -20.58 -3.23 18.16
N LEU A 79 -19.88 -3.88 17.22
CA LEU A 79 -20.00 -3.66 15.78
C LEU A 79 -20.95 -4.71 15.17
N ASP A 80 -22.24 -4.59 15.50
CA ASP A 80 -23.25 -5.49 14.96
C ASP A 80 -23.63 -5.13 13.52
N GLY A 81 -24.19 -6.08 12.78
CA GLY A 81 -24.67 -5.84 11.44
C GLY A 81 -24.29 -6.91 10.43
N HIS A 82 -24.81 -6.73 9.20
CA HIS A 82 -24.66 -7.64 8.07
C HIS A 82 -23.88 -7.04 6.91
N LEU A 83 -23.55 -5.76 6.98
CA LEU A 83 -22.67 -5.07 6.04
C LEU A 83 -21.72 -4.13 6.76
N GLY A 84 -20.58 -3.86 6.15
CA GLY A 84 -19.61 -2.93 6.74
C GLY A 84 -18.34 -2.79 5.93
N ILE A 85 -17.52 -1.83 6.35
CA ILE A 85 -16.21 -1.53 5.76
C ILE A 85 -15.13 -1.47 6.84
N GLY A 86 -13.90 -1.70 6.43
CA GLY A 86 -12.73 -1.60 7.30
C GLY A 86 -11.55 -0.95 6.60
N HIS A 87 -10.66 -0.38 7.41
CA HIS A 87 -9.48 0.32 6.95
C HIS A 87 -8.28 0.09 7.87
N THR A 88 -7.09 -0.13 7.27
CA THR A 88 -5.79 -0.04 7.95
C THR A 88 -5.02 1.14 7.35
N ARG A 89 -4.57 2.06 8.21
CA ARG A 89 -3.98 3.33 7.76
C ARG A 89 -2.47 3.30 7.77
N TYR A 90 -1.93 3.84 6.69
CA TYR A 90 -0.59 4.42 6.61
C TYR A 90 -0.73 5.87 6.10
N SER A 91 -0.20 6.86 6.83
CA SER A 91 -0.43 8.28 6.53
C SER A 91 0.38 8.75 5.33
N THR A 92 -0.31 9.03 4.22
CA THR A 92 0.23 9.69 3.01
C THR A 92 -0.08 11.18 3.00
N THR A 93 -1.29 11.55 3.46
CA THR A 93 -1.73 12.94 3.70
C THR A 93 -2.20 13.08 5.15
N GLY A 94 -1.83 14.20 5.78
CA GLY A 94 -2.13 14.51 7.18
C GLY A 94 -1.26 13.78 8.20
N SER A 95 -1.32 14.24 9.44
CA SER A 95 -0.56 13.72 10.56
C SER A 95 -1.08 12.35 11.02
N ASN A 96 -0.20 11.62 11.72
CA ASN A 96 -0.56 10.36 12.35
C ASN A 96 -1.21 10.63 13.71
N ASN A 97 -2.53 10.88 13.70
CA ASN A 97 -3.35 11.10 14.88
C ASN A 97 -4.71 10.41 14.74
N TRP A 98 -5.44 10.30 15.85
CA TRP A 98 -6.73 9.63 15.90
C TRP A 98 -7.79 10.26 15.00
N SER A 99 -7.82 11.59 14.85
CA SER A 99 -8.82 12.26 14.00
C SER A 99 -8.71 11.85 12.54
N ASN A 100 -7.49 11.51 12.09
CA ASN A 100 -7.19 11.06 10.74
C ASN A 100 -7.35 9.55 10.54
N ALA A 101 -7.67 8.79 11.60
CA ALA A 101 -8.00 7.37 11.47
C ALA A 101 -9.29 7.18 10.66
N GLN A 102 -9.30 6.15 9.81
CA GLN A 102 -10.45 5.83 8.96
C GLN A 102 -11.16 4.57 9.47
N PRO A 103 -12.46 4.39 9.13
CA PRO A 103 -13.27 5.13 8.15
C PRO A 103 -13.58 6.59 8.54
N ALA A 104 -13.59 7.48 7.53
CA ALA A 104 -14.16 8.82 7.67
C ALA A 104 -15.69 8.73 7.70
N HIS A 105 -16.33 9.37 8.67
CA HIS A 105 -17.78 9.26 8.90
C HIS A 105 -18.48 10.60 8.74
N ARG A 106 -19.67 10.60 8.11
CA ARG A 106 -20.57 11.75 7.98
C ARG A 106 -22.00 11.36 8.19
N GLN A 107 -22.78 12.25 8.81
CA GLN A 107 -24.21 12.13 8.99
C GLN A 107 -24.92 13.19 8.14
N VAL A 108 -25.87 12.77 7.32
CA VAL A 108 -26.69 13.63 6.44
C VAL A 108 -28.16 13.30 6.67
N GLY A 109 -28.88 14.12 7.42
CA GLY A 109 -30.24 13.80 7.82
C GLY A 109 -30.30 12.45 8.53
N SER A 110 -31.08 11.50 7.99
CA SER A 110 -31.17 10.12 8.50
C SER A 110 -30.10 9.18 7.88
N THR A 111 -29.36 9.62 6.86
CA THR A 111 -28.36 8.81 6.19
C THR A 111 -27.00 8.98 6.86
N SER A 112 -26.34 7.88 7.18
CA SER A 112 -25.01 7.84 7.74
C SER A 112 -24.08 7.18 6.74
N ILE A 113 -22.95 7.83 6.37
CA ILE A 113 -21.96 7.29 5.46
C ILE A 113 -20.64 7.09 6.14
N ALA A 114 -19.92 6.04 5.76
CA ALA A 114 -18.53 5.82 6.16
C ALA A 114 -17.66 5.52 4.93
N LEU A 115 -16.41 6.00 4.91
CA LEU A 115 -15.48 5.91 3.78
C LEU A 115 -14.10 5.47 4.24
N GLY A 116 -13.55 4.43 3.59
CA GLY A 116 -12.16 3.99 3.68
C GLY A 116 -11.44 4.21 2.34
N HIS A 117 -10.24 4.79 2.38
CA HIS A 117 -9.47 5.23 1.22
C HIS A 117 -8.07 4.63 1.19
N ASN A 118 -7.72 3.99 0.09
CA ASN A 118 -6.36 3.60 -0.26
C ASN A 118 -5.93 4.41 -1.49
N GLY A 119 -5.04 5.38 -1.29
CA GLY A 119 -4.55 6.26 -2.35
C GLY A 119 -4.07 7.60 -1.83
N ASN A 120 -4.08 8.59 -2.70
CA ASN A 120 -3.77 9.98 -2.39
C ASN A 120 -4.27 10.90 -3.52
N LEU A 121 -5.07 11.92 -3.18
CA LEU A 121 -5.49 12.92 -4.14
C LEU A 121 -4.38 13.97 -4.38
N THR A 122 -4.25 14.39 -5.63
CA THR A 122 -3.27 15.42 -6.04
C THR A 122 -3.83 16.83 -5.99
N ASN A 123 -5.16 16.99 -6.02
CA ASN A 123 -5.86 18.30 -6.05
C ASN A 123 -6.57 18.67 -4.74
N THR A 124 -6.07 18.24 -3.59
CA THR A 124 -6.74 18.45 -2.28
C THR A 124 -7.00 19.92 -1.93
N ARG A 125 -6.11 20.86 -2.30
CA ARG A 125 -6.30 22.31 -2.07
C ARG A 125 -7.46 22.86 -2.88
N GLU A 126 -7.53 22.51 -4.15
CA GLU A 126 -8.61 22.91 -5.05
C GLU A 126 -9.95 22.36 -4.56
N LEU A 127 -9.96 21.06 -4.17
CA LEU A 127 -11.14 20.41 -3.62
C LEU A 127 -11.62 21.07 -2.33
N ALA A 128 -10.71 21.39 -1.39
CA ALA A 128 -11.04 22.09 -0.15
C ALA A 128 -11.64 23.49 -0.42
N ALA A 129 -11.03 24.25 -1.35
CA ALA A 129 -11.52 25.57 -1.76
C ALA A 129 -12.91 25.49 -2.40
N ARG A 130 -13.12 24.54 -3.32
CA ARG A 130 -14.41 24.29 -3.99
C ARG A 130 -15.51 23.92 -3.00
N LEU A 131 -15.19 23.08 -2.02
CA LEU A 131 -16.13 22.71 -0.96
C LEU A 131 -16.27 23.81 0.11
N GLY A 132 -15.41 24.84 0.14
CA GLY A 132 -15.41 25.86 1.19
C GLY A 132 -15.16 25.27 2.60
N VAL A 133 -14.41 24.16 2.67
CA VAL A 133 -14.11 23.46 3.93
C VAL A 133 -12.84 24.02 4.52
N GLN A 134 -12.91 24.42 5.79
CA GLN A 134 -11.75 24.80 6.60
C GLN A 134 -11.49 23.73 7.65
N GLY A 135 -10.22 23.40 7.88
CA GLY A 135 -9.81 22.44 8.92
C GLY A 135 -9.92 20.96 8.53
N ALA A 136 -10.17 20.63 7.25
CA ALA A 136 -9.94 19.27 6.78
C ALA A 136 -8.44 18.95 6.86
N THR A 137 -8.10 17.76 7.34
CA THR A 137 -6.70 17.35 7.56
C THR A 137 -6.26 16.25 6.60
N THR A 138 -7.21 15.58 5.94
CA THR A 138 -6.94 14.51 4.97
C THR A 138 -7.80 14.65 3.71
N ASP A 139 -7.35 14.06 2.61
CA ASP A 139 -8.11 13.91 1.36
C ASP A 139 -9.37 13.06 1.56
N SER A 140 -9.29 12.00 2.36
CA SER A 140 -10.44 11.15 2.69
C SER A 140 -11.57 11.90 3.39
N ASP A 141 -11.23 12.90 4.21
CA ASP A 141 -12.19 13.78 4.89
C ASP A 141 -12.90 14.69 3.88
N LEU A 142 -12.16 15.25 2.91
CA LEU A 142 -12.72 16.04 1.82
C LEU A 142 -13.63 15.21 0.90
N MET A 143 -13.24 13.96 0.60
CA MET A 143 -14.06 13.06 -0.20
C MET A 143 -15.38 12.73 0.50
N ALA A 144 -15.34 12.38 1.78
CA ALA A 144 -16.53 12.10 2.60
C ALA A 144 -17.44 13.33 2.69
N GLU A 145 -16.87 14.52 2.86
CA GLU A 145 -17.61 15.78 2.89
C GLU A 145 -18.28 16.09 1.53
N GLY A 146 -17.57 15.87 0.43
CA GLY A 146 -18.12 16.05 -0.92
C GLY A 146 -19.34 15.16 -1.17
N ILE A 147 -19.25 13.87 -0.79
CA ILE A 147 -20.38 12.92 -0.89
C ILE A 147 -21.55 13.36 0.00
N ALA A 148 -21.25 13.77 1.26
CA ALA A 148 -22.27 14.20 2.20
C ALA A 148 -23.06 15.41 1.64
N ARG A 149 -22.40 16.39 1.07
CA ARG A 149 -23.07 17.55 0.44
C ARG A 149 -23.88 17.19 -0.79
N ALA A 150 -23.39 16.27 -1.60
CA ALA A 150 -24.15 15.79 -2.76
C ALA A 150 -25.40 15.02 -2.35
N LEU A 151 -25.40 14.36 -1.19
CA LEU A 151 -26.59 13.72 -0.60
C LEU A 151 -27.57 14.72 0.00
N ASP A 152 -27.11 15.86 0.52
CA ASP A 152 -27.92 16.92 1.16
C ASP A 152 -28.53 17.91 0.13
N ASP A 153 -28.25 17.77 -1.15
CA ASP A 153 -28.77 18.68 -2.18
C ASP A 153 -30.30 18.49 -2.34
N GLU A 154 -31.07 19.45 -1.82
CA GLU A 154 -32.53 19.52 -1.86
C GLU A 154 -33.15 19.49 -3.27
N ARG A 155 -32.34 19.62 -4.33
CA ARG A 155 -32.80 19.59 -5.72
C ARG A 155 -33.18 18.22 -6.23
N SER A 156 -33.02 17.19 -5.41
CA SER A 156 -33.31 15.80 -5.80
C SER A 156 -34.04 15.07 -4.66
N ASP A 157 -35.31 14.77 -4.85
CA ASP A 157 -36.19 14.09 -3.88
C ASP A 157 -35.82 12.62 -3.56
N ALA A 158 -34.80 12.05 -4.15
CA ALA A 158 -34.39 10.66 -3.92
C ALA A 158 -32.95 10.41 -4.42
N ARG A 159 -31.98 11.14 -3.92
CA ARG A 159 -30.59 10.93 -4.32
C ARG A 159 -29.96 9.81 -3.50
N GLY A 160 -29.69 8.67 -4.14
CA GLY A 160 -28.95 7.56 -3.53
C GLY A 160 -27.45 7.81 -3.51
N LEU A 161 -26.74 7.05 -2.66
CA LEU A 161 -25.29 7.13 -2.50
C LEU A 161 -24.52 7.01 -3.84
N GLU A 162 -25.01 6.17 -4.76
CA GLU A 162 -24.39 5.96 -6.08
C GLU A 162 -24.40 7.23 -6.95
N MET A 163 -25.54 7.97 -6.92
CA MET A 163 -25.65 9.21 -7.69
C MET A 163 -24.77 10.30 -7.09
N ALA A 164 -24.71 10.40 -5.77
CA ALA A 164 -23.84 11.33 -5.09
C ALA A 164 -22.36 11.08 -5.43
N ILE A 165 -21.92 9.81 -5.38
CA ILE A 165 -20.55 9.43 -5.75
C ILE A 165 -20.26 9.77 -7.21
N ARG A 166 -21.15 9.42 -8.16
CA ARG A 166 -20.97 9.72 -9.58
C ARG A 166 -20.91 11.21 -9.89
N GLU A 167 -21.55 12.05 -9.10
CA GLU A 167 -21.46 13.50 -9.25
C GLU A 167 -20.12 14.06 -8.79
N VAL A 168 -19.61 13.58 -7.65
CA VAL A 168 -18.40 14.14 -7.05
C VAL A 168 -17.12 13.47 -7.54
N ALA A 169 -17.12 12.18 -7.88
CA ALA A 169 -15.94 11.44 -8.28
C ALA A 169 -15.16 12.05 -9.47
N PRO A 170 -15.80 12.65 -10.50
CA PRO A 170 -15.10 13.34 -11.57
C PRO A 170 -14.30 14.57 -11.12
N THR A 171 -14.49 15.03 -9.89
CA THR A 171 -13.74 16.20 -9.35
C THR A 171 -12.50 15.77 -8.58
N TRP A 172 -12.28 14.48 -8.38
CA TRP A 172 -11.14 13.94 -7.67
C TRP A 172 -10.02 13.60 -8.65
N GLU A 173 -8.85 14.14 -8.39
CA GLU A 173 -7.64 13.85 -9.16
C GLU A 173 -6.63 13.09 -8.31
N GLY A 174 -5.95 12.12 -8.92
CA GLY A 174 -4.96 11.28 -8.24
C GLY A 174 -5.41 9.84 -8.09
N ALA A 175 -4.92 9.17 -7.05
CA ALA A 175 -5.17 7.76 -6.81
C ALA A 175 -6.23 7.56 -5.73
N PHE A 176 -7.26 6.75 -6.05
CA PHE A 176 -8.22 6.32 -5.05
C PHE A 176 -8.82 4.96 -5.34
N SER A 177 -8.66 4.04 -4.39
CA SER A 177 -9.48 2.84 -4.26
C SER A 177 -10.24 2.94 -2.95
N LEU A 178 -11.57 3.04 -3.06
CA LEU A 178 -12.45 3.35 -1.95
C LEU A 178 -13.34 2.18 -1.61
N VAL A 179 -13.64 2.03 -0.32
CA VAL A 179 -14.80 1.32 0.18
C VAL A 179 -15.68 2.33 0.94
N ILE A 180 -16.94 2.40 0.55
CA ILE A 180 -17.90 3.35 1.11
C ILE A 180 -19.13 2.55 1.54
N MET A 181 -19.85 3.01 2.56
CA MET A 181 -21.11 2.40 2.96
C MET A 181 -22.13 3.45 3.39
N ASP A 182 -23.39 3.09 3.28
CA ASP A 182 -24.51 3.65 4.04
C ASP A 182 -25.16 2.54 4.88
N GLN A 183 -26.37 2.75 5.38
CA GLN A 183 -27.07 1.75 6.18
C GLN A 183 -27.41 0.47 5.42
N GLY A 184 -27.61 0.51 4.10
CA GLY A 184 -28.15 -0.60 3.30
C GLY A 184 -27.21 -1.19 2.26
N ARG A 185 -26.07 -0.58 1.99
CA ARG A 185 -25.16 -1.01 0.92
C ARG A 185 -23.70 -0.71 1.20
N ILE A 186 -22.84 -1.46 0.52
CA ILE A 186 -21.41 -1.15 0.39
C ILE A 186 -21.09 -0.82 -1.07
N VAL A 187 -20.14 0.09 -1.26
CA VAL A 187 -19.73 0.56 -2.58
C VAL A 187 -18.21 0.51 -2.67
N GLY A 188 -17.68 -0.13 -3.71
CA GLY A 188 -16.27 -0.06 -4.10
C GLY A 188 -16.11 0.91 -5.26
N VAL A 189 -15.13 1.81 -5.19
CA VAL A 189 -14.84 2.76 -6.28
C VAL A 189 -13.36 2.73 -6.59
N ARG A 190 -13.02 2.75 -7.88
CA ARG A 190 -11.63 2.79 -8.31
C ARG A 190 -11.41 3.95 -9.27
N ASP A 191 -10.30 4.68 -9.09
CA ASP A 191 -9.96 5.85 -9.91
C ASP A 191 -9.83 5.50 -11.42
N PRO A 192 -9.91 6.50 -12.34
CA PRO A 192 -9.85 6.29 -13.78
C PRO A 192 -8.56 5.66 -14.30
N ASN A 193 -7.49 5.69 -13.49
CA ASN A 193 -6.22 5.07 -13.79
C ASN A 193 -6.08 3.68 -13.12
N GLY A 194 -6.90 3.39 -12.09
CA GLY A 194 -6.80 2.16 -11.33
C GLY A 194 -5.44 1.98 -10.65
N PHE A 195 -4.89 3.06 -10.08
CA PHE A 195 -3.57 3.05 -9.48
C PHE A 195 -3.42 2.03 -8.37
N ARG A 196 -4.40 1.96 -7.47
CA ARG A 196 -4.36 1.02 -6.35
C ARG A 196 -5.29 -0.16 -6.62
N PRO A 197 -4.94 -1.36 -6.12
CA PRO A 197 -5.75 -2.54 -6.35
C PRO A 197 -7.05 -2.52 -5.55
N LEU A 198 -8.07 -3.09 -6.15
CA LEU A 198 -9.35 -3.43 -5.51
C LEU A 198 -9.95 -4.63 -6.23
N CYS A 199 -10.31 -5.68 -5.50
CA CYS A 199 -10.89 -6.90 -6.06
C CYS A 199 -12.23 -7.24 -5.39
N LEU A 200 -13.07 -7.95 -6.14
CA LEU A 200 -14.37 -8.46 -5.73
C LEU A 200 -14.27 -9.97 -5.49
N GLY A 201 -14.81 -10.43 -4.38
CA GLY A 201 -14.96 -11.83 -4.03
C GLY A 201 -16.37 -12.18 -3.62
N SER A 202 -16.76 -13.45 -3.77
CA SER A 202 -18.05 -14.00 -3.32
C SER A 202 -17.85 -14.94 -2.14
N LEU A 203 -18.72 -14.85 -1.14
CA LEU A 203 -18.75 -15.76 0.00
C LEU A 203 -19.61 -16.99 -0.31
N PRO A 204 -19.28 -18.18 0.23
CA PRO A 204 -20.02 -19.41 -0.03
C PRO A 204 -21.51 -19.35 0.39
N ASP A 205 -21.86 -18.50 1.34
CA ASP A 205 -23.21 -18.31 1.88
C ASP A 205 -24.03 -17.23 1.15
N GLY A 206 -23.52 -16.69 0.05
CA GLY A 206 -24.21 -15.74 -0.82
C GLY A 206 -23.88 -14.28 -0.52
N GLY A 207 -22.85 -14.02 0.30
CA GLY A 207 -22.34 -12.68 0.56
C GLY A 207 -21.26 -12.25 -0.45
N TRP A 208 -20.82 -10.99 -0.32
CA TRP A 208 -19.83 -10.35 -1.20
C TRP A 208 -18.78 -9.60 -0.40
N VAL A 209 -17.57 -9.54 -0.96
CA VAL A 209 -16.41 -8.88 -0.33
C VAL A 209 -15.69 -8.02 -1.35
N LEU A 210 -15.26 -6.83 -0.93
CA LEU A 210 -14.30 -6.00 -1.63
C LEU A 210 -13.02 -5.91 -0.80
N ALA A 211 -11.86 -6.06 -1.42
CA ALA A 211 -10.57 -6.02 -0.72
C ALA A 211 -9.47 -5.40 -1.58
N SER A 212 -8.49 -4.80 -0.95
CA SER A 212 -7.27 -4.34 -1.64
C SER A 212 -6.48 -5.49 -2.27
N GLU A 213 -6.50 -6.68 -1.66
CA GLU A 213 -5.71 -7.83 -2.12
C GLU A 213 -6.48 -9.15 -1.98
N THR A 214 -6.17 -10.11 -2.87
CA THR A 214 -6.78 -11.45 -2.84
C THR A 214 -6.42 -12.25 -1.60
N ALA A 215 -5.25 -12.01 -0.97
CA ALA A 215 -4.89 -12.63 0.30
C ALA A 215 -5.91 -12.35 1.43
N ALA A 216 -6.62 -11.22 1.36
CA ALA A 216 -7.71 -10.94 2.30
C ALA A 216 -8.98 -11.72 1.98
N LEU A 217 -9.25 -12.01 0.69
CA LEU A 217 -10.35 -12.90 0.28
C LEU A 217 -10.10 -14.31 0.78
N ASP A 218 -8.87 -14.82 0.57
CA ASP A 218 -8.47 -16.18 0.97
C ASP A 218 -8.66 -16.40 2.47
N LEU A 219 -8.25 -15.42 3.30
CA LEU A 219 -8.34 -15.55 4.76
C LEU A 219 -9.80 -15.61 5.25
N VAL A 220 -10.72 -14.92 4.60
CA VAL A 220 -12.15 -14.95 4.95
C VAL A 220 -12.94 -16.05 4.21
N GLY A 221 -12.28 -16.87 3.39
CA GLY A 221 -12.90 -17.96 2.62
C GLY A 221 -13.76 -17.47 1.45
N ALA A 222 -13.54 -16.26 0.96
CA ALA A 222 -14.20 -15.74 -0.22
C ALA A 222 -13.48 -16.19 -1.50
N GLN A 223 -14.25 -16.53 -2.53
CA GLN A 223 -13.73 -16.84 -3.85
C GLN A 223 -13.51 -15.56 -4.65
N PHE A 224 -12.33 -15.41 -5.23
CA PHE A 224 -12.04 -14.31 -6.16
C PHE A 224 -12.96 -14.37 -7.38
N VAL A 225 -13.60 -13.27 -7.69
CA VAL A 225 -14.48 -13.12 -8.85
C VAL A 225 -13.77 -12.36 -9.97
N ARG A 226 -13.29 -11.15 -9.67
CA ARG A 226 -12.55 -10.29 -10.60
C ARG A 226 -11.91 -9.09 -9.91
N GLU A 227 -11.03 -8.42 -10.61
CA GLU A 227 -10.61 -7.06 -10.25
C GLU A 227 -11.79 -6.08 -10.46
N VAL A 228 -11.87 -5.03 -9.65
CA VAL A 228 -12.67 -3.84 -9.96
C VAL A 228 -11.90 -3.06 -11.02
N ALA A 229 -12.54 -2.73 -12.13
CA ALA A 229 -11.87 -2.05 -13.23
C ALA A 229 -11.51 -0.60 -12.90
N ALA A 230 -10.54 -0.03 -13.61
CA ALA A 230 -10.27 1.41 -13.53
C ALA A 230 -11.51 2.19 -13.94
N GLY A 231 -11.87 3.24 -13.19
CA GLY A 231 -13.07 4.05 -13.44
C GLY A 231 -14.40 3.34 -13.12
N GLU A 232 -14.35 2.23 -12.39
CA GLU A 232 -15.56 1.46 -12.01
C GLU A 232 -15.99 1.75 -10.58
N MET A 233 -17.30 1.80 -10.40
CA MET A 233 -18.00 1.73 -9.12
C MET A 233 -18.82 0.45 -9.06
N VAL A 234 -18.58 -0.36 -8.02
CA VAL A 234 -19.34 -1.58 -7.70
C VAL A 234 -20.21 -1.32 -6.49
N VAL A 235 -21.52 -1.50 -6.64
CA VAL A 235 -22.51 -1.36 -5.55
C VAL A 235 -23.01 -2.73 -5.17
N ILE A 236 -23.04 -3.02 -3.88
CA ILE A 236 -23.49 -4.29 -3.31
C ILE A 236 -24.56 -4.01 -2.25
N ASP A 237 -25.75 -4.52 -2.48
CA ASP A 237 -26.92 -4.39 -1.60
C ASP A 237 -27.76 -5.67 -1.61
N ALA A 238 -28.97 -5.60 -1.08
CA ALA A 238 -29.92 -6.72 -1.06
C ALA A 238 -30.33 -7.21 -2.47
N GLY A 239 -30.19 -6.36 -3.50
CA GLY A 239 -30.44 -6.71 -4.90
C GLY A 239 -29.28 -7.43 -5.57
N GLY A 240 -28.11 -7.49 -4.92
CA GLY A 240 -26.89 -8.13 -5.44
C GLY A 240 -25.79 -7.15 -5.79
N VAL A 241 -25.02 -7.47 -6.85
CA VAL A 241 -23.86 -6.69 -7.31
C VAL A 241 -24.21 -5.94 -8.59
N HIS A 242 -24.02 -4.63 -8.56
CA HIS A 242 -24.24 -3.74 -9.70
C HIS A 242 -22.97 -2.96 -10.01
N SER A 243 -22.68 -2.76 -11.30
CA SER A 243 -21.48 -2.03 -11.76
C SER A 243 -21.88 -0.79 -12.56
N TYR A 244 -21.18 0.30 -12.27
CA TYR A 244 -21.37 1.59 -12.96
C TYR A 244 -20.02 2.19 -13.34
N SER A 245 -19.99 2.99 -14.40
CA SER A 245 -18.83 3.84 -14.70
C SER A 245 -18.92 5.16 -13.93
N ILE A 246 -17.80 5.63 -13.38
CA ILE A 246 -17.69 6.96 -12.75
C ILE A 246 -17.13 8.02 -13.71
N CYS A 247 -16.59 7.62 -14.87
CA CYS A 247 -16.01 8.51 -15.87
C CYS A 247 -16.05 7.87 -17.27
N GLU A 248 -15.89 8.69 -18.30
CA GLU A 248 -15.82 8.23 -19.70
C GLU A 248 -14.38 7.93 -20.14
N ASP A 249 -13.40 8.69 -19.64
CA ASP A 249 -11.99 8.58 -20.03
C ASP A 249 -11.20 7.76 -19.02
N VAL A 250 -10.97 6.49 -19.35
CA VAL A 250 -10.25 5.52 -18.51
C VAL A 250 -8.87 5.27 -19.10
N LYS A 251 -7.82 5.45 -18.30
CA LYS A 251 -6.41 5.27 -18.69
C LYS A 251 -5.69 4.35 -17.67
N PRO A 252 -5.87 3.04 -17.75
CA PRO A 252 -5.29 2.11 -16.78
C PRO A 252 -3.80 2.33 -16.59
N SER A 253 -3.38 2.51 -15.34
CA SER A 253 -2.01 2.81 -14.93
C SER A 253 -1.74 2.23 -13.55
N LEU A 254 -1.87 0.90 -13.41
CA LEU A 254 -1.65 0.20 -12.15
C LEU A 254 -0.26 0.51 -11.59
N CYS A 255 -0.16 0.78 -10.30
CA CYS A 255 1.11 1.02 -9.64
C CYS A 255 2.03 -0.20 -9.75
N LEU A 256 3.17 -0.05 -10.45
CA LEU A 256 4.12 -1.13 -10.65
C LEU A 256 4.76 -1.61 -9.33
N PHE A 257 4.85 -0.73 -8.33
CA PHE A 257 5.36 -1.06 -7.00
C PHE A 257 4.47 -2.02 -6.21
N GLU A 258 3.22 -2.23 -6.61
CA GLU A 258 2.40 -3.32 -6.04
C GLU A 258 3.05 -4.68 -6.32
N PHE A 259 3.59 -4.89 -7.52
CA PHE A 259 4.35 -6.09 -7.86
C PHE A 259 5.71 -6.15 -7.19
N VAL A 260 6.41 -5.02 -7.07
CA VAL A 260 7.76 -4.97 -6.49
C VAL A 260 7.73 -5.20 -4.98
N TYR A 261 6.83 -4.49 -4.26
CA TYR A 261 6.92 -4.40 -2.81
C TYR A 261 5.58 -4.53 -2.06
N PHE A 262 4.52 -3.73 -2.44
CA PHE A 262 3.37 -3.55 -1.55
C PHE A 262 2.55 -4.81 -1.34
N ALA A 263 2.17 -5.50 -2.42
CA ALA A 263 1.31 -6.66 -2.32
C ALA A 263 2.00 -7.82 -1.61
N ARG A 264 1.24 -8.60 -0.86
CA ARG A 264 1.73 -9.84 -0.25
C ARG A 264 2.15 -10.84 -1.34
N PRO A 265 3.19 -11.66 -1.09
CA PRO A 265 3.64 -12.65 -2.09
C PRO A 265 2.58 -13.68 -2.46
N ASP A 266 1.65 -13.98 -1.56
CA ASP A 266 0.54 -14.91 -1.75
C ASP A 266 -0.67 -14.28 -2.47
N SER A 267 -0.66 -12.97 -2.73
CA SER A 267 -1.69 -12.29 -3.52
C SER A 267 -1.54 -12.52 -5.01
N GLN A 268 -2.64 -12.34 -5.75
CA GLN A 268 -2.70 -12.30 -7.21
C GLN A 268 -3.22 -10.95 -7.68
N MET A 269 -2.73 -10.48 -8.82
CA MET A 269 -3.25 -9.30 -9.53
C MET A 269 -3.29 -9.60 -11.04
N TYR A 270 -4.42 -9.32 -11.68
CA TYR A 270 -4.61 -9.55 -13.12
C TYR A 270 -4.21 -10.96 -13.58
N GLY A 271 -4.55 -11.98 -12.78
CA GLY A 271 -4.25 -13.36 -13.06
C GLY A 271 -2.77 -13.76 -12.83
N ARG A 272 -1.95 -12.88 -12.29
CA ARG A 272 -0.54 -13.15 -12.01
C ARG A 272 -0.27 -13.17 -10.50
N GLY A 273 0.32 -14.27 -10.01
CA GLY A 273 0.78 -14.38 -8.62
C GLY A 273 1.98 -13.46 -8.36
N ILE A 274 1.93 -12.70 -7.28
CA ILE A 274 2.98 -11.73 -6.89
C ILE A 274 4.32 -12.43 -6.64
N HIS A 275 4.30 -13.58 -5.93
CA HIS A 275 5.52 -14.38 -5.71
C HIS A 275 6.18 -14.80 -7.04
N ALA A 276 5.38 -15.26 -8.01
CA ALA A 276 5.90 -15.69 -9.31
C ALA A 276 6.49 -14.52 -10.11
N ALA A 277 5.86 -13.34 -10.06
CA ALA A 277 6.38 -12.13 -10.69
C ALA A 277 7.71 -11.69 -10.07
N ARG A 278 7.81 -11.64 -8.73
CA ARG A 278 9.07 -11.30 -8.03
C ARG A 278 10.18 -12.31 -8.29
N ARG A 279 9.85 -13.59 -8.38
CA ARG A 279 10.82 -14.60 -8.76
C ARG A 279 11.35 -14.35 -10.17
N GLN A 280 10.46 -14.05 -11.13
CA GLN A 280 10.84 -13.71 -12.50
C GLN A 280 11.71 -12.45 -12.57
N MET A 281 11.45 -11.43 -11.72
CA MET A 281 12.33 -10.26 -11.59
C MET A 281 13.76 -10.68 -11.23
N GLY A 282 13.91 -11.61 -10.29
CA GLY A 282 15.23 -12.15 -9.90
C GLY A 282 15.90 -12.94 -11.00
N GLU A 283 15.17 -13.76 -11.75
CA GLU A 283 15.69 -14.51 -12.89
C GLU A 283 16.23 -13.57 -13.99
N THR A 284 15.44 -12.53 -14.32
CA THR A 284 15.85 -11.50 -15.29
C THR A 284 17.04 -10.70 -14.79
N LEU A 285 17.06 -10.33 -13.51
CA LEU A 285 18.17 -9.60 -12.88
C LEU A 285 19.48 -10.38 -12.93
N ALA A 286 19.46 -11.70 -12.79
CA ALA A 286 20.65 -12.55 -12.92
C ALA A 286 21.22 -12.54 -14.35
N ILE A 287 20.37 -12.42 -15.36
CA ILE A 287 20.77 -12.32 -16.77
C ILE A 287 21.32 -10.92 -17.08
N GLU A 288 20.64 -9.86 -16.63
CA GLU A 288 21.06 -8.48 -16.88
C GLU A 288 22.33 -8.10 -16.11
N HIS A 289 22.48 -8.60 -14.89
CA HIS A 289 23.59 -8.24 -13.99
C HIS A 289 24.18 -9.49 -13.30
N PRO A 290 24.87 -10.37 -14.04
CA PRO A 290 25.55 -11.53 -13.46
C PRO A 290 26.61 -11.11 -12.42
N ALA A 291 26.95 -12.02 -11.52
CA ALA A 291 28.01 -11.83 -10.54
C ALA A 291 28.80 -13.14 -10.36
N GLU A 292 30.09 -13.01 -10.12
CA GLU A 292 30.93 -14.13 -9.68
C GLU A 292 30.88 -14.20 -8.13
N ALA A 293 30.08 -15.10 -7.59
CA ALA A 293 29.85 -15.21 -6.17
C ALA A 293 29.64 -16.66 -5.72
N ASP A 294 29.70 -16.88 -4.42
CA ASP A 294 29.63 -18.21 -3.83
C ASP A 294 28.23 -18.48 -3.24
N VAL A 295 27.46 -17.43 -2.93
CA VAL A 295 26.14 -17.56 -2.33
C VAL A 295 25.23 -16.37 -2.67
N VAL A 296 23.93 -16.66 -2.89
CA VAL A 296 22.85 -15.64 -3.01
C VAL A 296 22.12 -15.55 -1.69
N VAL A 297 22.01 -14.32 -1.17
CA VAL A 297 21.36 -14.00 0.11
C VAL A 297 20.25 -12.97 -0.10
N PRO A 298 19.02 -13.22 0.39
CA PRO A 298 17.96 -12.23 0.34
C PRO A 298 18.06 -11.19 1.45
N VAL A 299 17.56 -9.99 1.20
CA VAL A 299 17.12 -9.08 2.25
C VAL A 299 15.71 -9.51 2.68
N PRO A 300 15.50 -10.01 3.91
CA PRO A 300 14.20 -10.50 4.32
C PRO A 300 13.23 -9.37 4.63
N GLU A 301 11.94 -9.49 4.29
CA GLU A 301 11.29 -10.61 3.61
C GLU A 301 11.02 -10.30 2.15
N SER A 302 11.12 -9.05 1.72
CA SER A 302 10.76 -8.56 0.37
C SER A 302 11.67 -9.10 -0.73
N GLY A 303 12.96 -9.23 -0.47
CA GLY A 303 13.94 -9.77 -1.42
C GLY A 303 13.90 -11.29 -1.63
N LEU A 304 13.17 -12.04 -0.79
CA LEU A 304 13.17 -13.52 -0.82
C LEU A 304 12.83 -14.11 -2.19
N PRO A 305 11.69 -13.78 -2.83
CA PRO A 305 11.35 -14.41 -4.11
C PRO A 305 12.32 -14.05 -5.24
N ALA A 306 12.80 -12.80 -5.25
CA ALA A 306 13.77 -12.34 -6.24
C ALA A 306 15.14 -13.05 -6.06
N ALA A 307 15.60 -13.24 -4.82
CA ALA A 307 16.82 -13.99 -4.54
C ALA A 307 16.71 -15.46 -4.97
N GLN A 308 15.57 -16.10 -4.76
CA GLN A 308 15.31 -17.46 -5.26
C GLN A 308 15.37 -17.53 -6.78
N GLY A 309 14.77 -16.53 -7.47
CA GLY A 309 14.84 -16.43 -8.93
C GLY A 309 16.27 -16.21 -9.42
N PHE A 310 17.00 -15.29 -8.80
CA PHE A 310 18.41 -15.01 -9.12
C PHE A 310 19.29 -16.25 -8.96
N ALA A 311 19.16 -16.96 -7.84
CA ALA A 311 19.93 -18.17 -7.58
C ALA A 311 19.61 -19.28 -8.61
N ALA A 312 18.32 -19.47 -8.95
CA ALA A 312 17.90 -20.46 -9.94
C ALA A 312 18.46 -20.18 -11.34
N ALA A 313 18.49 -18.90 -11.77
CA ALA A 313 18.97 -18.52 -13.09
C ALA A 313 20.52 -18.45 -13.17
N SER A 314 21.20 -18.02 -12.11
CA SER A 314 22.66 -17.90 -12.06
C SER A 314 23.36 -19.23 -11.76
N GLY A 315 22.67 -20.21 -11.14
CA GLY A 315 23.27 -21.43 -10.63
C GLY A 315 24.06 -21.24 -9.33
N ILE A 316 24.12 -20.03 -8.76
CA ILE A 316 24.78 -19.76 -7.50
C ILE A 316 23.87 -20.26 -6.36
N PRO A 317 24.41 -21.00 -5.37
CA PRO A 317 23.62 -21.52 -4.25
C PRO A 317 22.88 -20.42 -3.48
N TYR A 318 21.60 -20.67 -3.13
CA TYR A 318 20.83 -19.83 -2.23
C TYR A 318 21.08 -20.19 -0.76
N SER A 319 21.20 -19.19 0.10
CA SER A 319 21.24 -19.39 1.57
C SER A 319 20.60 -18.22 2.30
N ASP A 320 20.01 -18.52 3.47
CA ASP A 320 19.61 -17.49 4.42
C ASP A 320 20.87 -16.91 5.07
N GLY A 321 21.26 -15.71 4.69
CA GLY A 321 22.40 -15.00 5.29
C GLY A 321 21.99 -13.94 6.30
N LEU A 322 20.70 -13.60 6.34
CA LEU A 322 20.08 -12.64 7.25
C LEU A 322 18.81 -13.26 7.87
N VAL A 323 18.59 -13.04 9.14
CA VAL A 323 17.37 -13.43 9.85
C VAL A 323 16.68 -12.21 10.44
N LYS A 324 15.35 -12.12 10.20
CA LYS A 324 14.52 -11.05 10.76
C LYS A 324 14.02 -11.42 12.15
N ASN A 325 14.19 -10.53 13.11
CA ASN A 325 13.58 -10.68 14.43
C ASN A 325 12.07 -10.44 14.33
N ARG A 326 11.29 -11.53 14.46
CA ARG A 326 9.82 -11.51 14.32
C ARG A 326 9.09 -10.79 15.43
N TYR A 327 9.75 -10.59 16.60
CA TYR A 327 9.16 -9.98 17.79
C TYR A 327 9.37 -8.46 17.86
N ILE A 328 10.18 -7.89 16.99
CA ILE A 328 10.38 -6.44 16.92
C ILE A 328 9.44 -5.87 15.84
N GLY A 329 8.34 -5.28 16.30
CA GLY A 329 7.40 -4.53 15.43
C GLY A 329 8.01 -3.22 14.92
N ARG A 330 7.37 -2.60 13.90
CA ARG A 330 7.77 -1.28 13.36
C ARG A 330 7.53 -0.12 14.35
N THR A 331 6.81 -0.36 15.43
CA THR A 331 6.38 0.62 16.43
C THR A 331 7.39 0.90 17.54
N PHE A 332 8.61 0.34 17.48
CA PHE A 332 9.63 0.65 18.47
C PHE A 332 10.17 2.09 18.20
N ILE A 333 9.57 3.06 18.88
CA ILE A 333 10.00 4.47 18.87
C ILE A 333 11.13 4.61 19.88
N GLU A 334 12.34 4.86 19.40
CA GLU A 334 13.50 5.07 20.25
C GLU A 334 13.90 6.54 20.35
N PRO A 335 14.13 7.06 21.57
CA PRO A 335 14.30 8.51 21.81
C PRO A 335 15.71 9.05 21.48
N THR A 336 16.70 8.25 21.10
CA THR A 336 18.08 8.75 20.87
C THR A 336 18.70 8.26 19.57
N GLN A 337 19.60 9.09 18.97
CA GLN A 337 20.30 8.81 17.71
C GLN A 337 21.15 7.53 17.78
N ASN A 338 21.83 7.27 18.90
CA ASN A 338 22.65 6.06 19.09
C ASN A 338 21.84 4.75 19.11
N LEU A 339 20.57 4.83 19.47
CA LEU A 339 19.65 3.69 19.44
C LEU A 339 19.08 3.48 18.03
N ARG A 340 18.95 4.55 17.22
CA ARG A 340 18.52 4.48 15.82
C ARG A 340 19.53 3.72 14.95
N ASP A 341 20.82 3.93 15.17
CA ASP A 341 21.89 3.21 14.44
C ASP A 341 21.92 1.71 14.82
N ARG A 342 21.50 1.35 16.04
CA ARG A 342 21.28 -0.03 16.47
C ARG A 342 19.98 -0.66 16.00
N GLY A 343 19.01 0.13 15.54
CA GLY A 343 17.66 -0.33 15.18
C GLY A 343 17.63 -1.32 14.02
N ILE A 344 18.57 -1.23 13.08
CA ILE A 344 18.71 -2.21 11.99
C ILE A 344 19.27 -3.52 12.56
N SER A 345 20.27 -3.46 13.41
CA SER A 345 20.83 -4.63 14.11
C SER A 345 19.84 -5.31 15.06
N LEU A 346 18.82 -4.59 15.53
CA LEU A 346 17.73 -5.20 16.31
C LEU A 346 16.74 -5.96 15.42
N LYS A 347 16.53 -5.50 14.18
CA LYS A 347 15.55 -6.09 13.26
C LYS A 347 16.11 -7.23 12.42
N LEU A 348 17.38 -7.13 12.03
CA LEU A 348 18.05 -8.10 11.16
C LEU A 348 19.36 -8.52 11.78
N ASN A 349 19.64 -9.82 11.80
CA ASN A 349 20.91 -10.38 12.27
C ASN A 349 21.54 -11.19 11.14
N PRO A 350 22.89 -11.09 10.95
CA PRO A 350 23.59 -11.91 9.98
C PRO A 350 23.76 -13.34 10.52
N ILE A 351 23.83 -14.30 9.59
CA ILE A 351 24.15 -15.71 9.89
C ILE A 351 25.60 -15.93 9.42
N PRO A 352 26.58 -15.90 10.34
CA PRO A 352 28.01 -15.95 9.98
C PRO A 352 28.40 -17.21 9.21
N ASP A 353 27.76 -18.36 9.48
CA ASP A 353 28.06 -19.62 8.81
C ASP A 353 27.74 -19.60 7.31
N SER A 354 26.77 -18.78 6.88
CA SER A 354 26.42 -18.57 5.47
C SER A 354 27.27 -17.50 4.80
N LEU A 355 27.93 -16.63 5.56
CA LEU A 355 28.57 -15.41 5.05
C LEU A 355 30.09 -15.46 5.07
N ARG A 356 30.68 -16.07 6.11
CA ARG A 356 32.13 -16.01 6.35
C ARG A 356 32.94 -16.65 5.23
N GLY A 357 33.84 -15.86 4.66
CA GLY A 357 34.74 -16.28 3.59
C GLY A 357 34.11 -16.33 2.22
N ASN A 358 32.80 -16.06 2.10
CA ASN A 358 32.06 -16.11 0.85
C ASN A 358 31.99 -14.73 0.18
N ARG A 359 31.96 -14.74 -1.17
CA ARG A 359 31.49 -13.64 -2.01
C ARG A 359 29.96 -13.73 -2.07
N VAL A 360 29.26 -12.68 -1.68
CA VAL A 360 27.81 -12.69 -1.47
C VAL A 360 27.10 -11.88 -2.55
N VAL A 361 26.10 -12.44 -3.21
CA VAL A 361 25.07 -11.67 -3.92
C VAL A 361 23.96 -11.34 -2.94
N LEU A 362 23.85 -10.08 -2.54
CA LEU A 362 22.74 -9.57 -1.70
C LEU A 362 21.62 -9.07 -2.60
N VAL A 363 20.44 -9.69 -2.51
CA VAL A 363 19.28 -9.33 -3.33
C VAL A 363 18.24 -8.59 -2.48
N ASP A 364 17.89 -7.36 -2.93
CA ASP A 364 16.86 -6.51 -2.31
C ASP A 364 15.81 -6.10 -3.34
N ASP A 365 14.65 -5.60 -2.89
CA ASP A 365 13.58 -5.11 -3.77
C ASP A 365 13.87 -3.72 -4.35
N SER A 366 14.34 -2.79 -3.54
CA SER A 366 14.55 -1.39 -3.92
C SER A 366 15.52 -0.65 -3.00
N ILE A 367 16.15 0.40 -3.50
CA ILE A 367 16.93 1.35 -2.70
C ILE A 367 16.28 2.73 -2.84
N VAL A 368 15.82 3.29 -1.72
CA VAL A 368 15.16 4.62 -1.68
C VAL A 368 16.13 5.69 -1.19
N ARG A 369 16.61 5.60 0.05
CA ARG A 369 17.54 6.59 0.67
C ARG A 369 18.97 6.11 0.78
N GLY A 370 19.21 4.80 0.75
CA GLY A 370 20.51 4.13 0.76
C GLY A 370 21.11 3.88 2.16
N SER A 371 20.57 4.49 3.22
CA SER A 371 21.10 4.32 4.58
C SER A 371 20.93 2.89 5.11
N THR A 372 19.76 2.29 4.92
CA THR A 372 19.49 0.90 5.30
C THR A 372 20.39 -0.06 4.53
N THR A 373 20.50 0.11 3.23
CA THR A 373 21.33 -0.74 2.34
C THR A 373 22.79 -0.67 2.75
N ARG A 374 23.32 0.54 3.03
CA ARG A 374 24.66 0.71 3.56
C ARG A 374 24.92 -0.08 4.85
N ASN A 375 24.00 0.02 5.79
CA ASN A 375 24.12 -0.71 7.07
C ASN A 375 24.04 -2.23 6.87
N LEU A 376 23.21 -2.71 5.93
CA LEU A 376 23.15 -4.13 5.56
C LEU A 376 24.46 -4.63 4.98
N VAL A 377 25.05 -3.89 4.03
CA VAL A 377 26.35 -4.23 3.44
C VAL A 377 27.43 -4.28 4.52
N GLN A 378 27.48 -3.29 5.42
CA GLN A 378 28.41 -3.28 6.56
C GLN A 378 28.21 -4.47 7.50
N MET A 379 26.96 -4.83 7.79
CA MET A 379 26.61 -5.97 8.64
C MET A 379 27.08 -7.31 8.04
N ILE A 380 26.87 -7.50 6.71
CA ILE A 380 27.29 -8.70 5.99
C ILE A 380 28.83 -8.81 5.93
N ARG A 381 29.51 -7.69 5.68
CA ARG A 381 30.99 -7.63 5.75
C ARG A 381 31.52 -7.90 7.17
N GLY A 382 30.87 -7.32 8.18
CA GLY A 382 31.20 -7.57 9.59
C GLY A 382 31.02 -9.04 10.01
N ALA A 383 30.13 -9.79 9.36
CA ALA A 383 29.96 -11.22 9.55
C ALA A 383 31.00 -12.08 8.80
N GLY A 384 31.90 -11.46 8.01
CA GLY A 384 33.03 -12.11 7.38
C GLY A 384 32.89 -12.37 5.87
N ALA A 385 31.91 -11.79 5.19
CA ALA A 385 31.85 -11.83 3.74
C ALA A 385 33.07 -11.12 3.11
N THR A 386 33.64 -11.71 2.07
CA THR A 386 34.81 -11.18 1.37
C THR A 386 34.44 -10.14 0.31
N GLU A 387 33.33 -10.35 -0.36
CA GLU A 387 32.74 -9.43 -1.33
C GLU A 387 31.22 -9.37 -1.14
N VAL A 388 30.60 -8.21 -1.48
CA VAL A 388 29.15 -8.01 -1.45
C VAL A 388 28.70 -7.39 -2.79
N HIS A 389 28.03 -8.19 -3.60
CA HIS A 389 27.45 -7.80 -4.88
C HIS A 389 25.97 -7.51 -4.70
N LEU A 390 25.60 -6.24 -4.71
CA LEU A 390 24.21 -5.84 -4.49
C LEU A 390 23.40 -5.95 -5.79
N ARG A 391 22.24 -6.58 -5.72
CA ARG A 391 21.29 -6.75 -6.84
C ARG A 391 19.92 -6.31 -6.40
N VAL A 392 19.34 -5.38 -7.15
CA VAL A 392 18.06 -4.73 -6.81
C VAL A 392 17.02 -5.11 -7.85
N SER A 393 15.93 -5.75 -7.42
CA SER A 393 14.90 -6.29 -8.31
C SER A 393 13.90 -5.24 -8.84
N SER A 394 14.23 -3.96 -8.69
CA SER A 394 13.55 -2.84 -9.36
C SER A 394 14.55 -1.90 -10.01
N PRO A 395 14.12 -1.01 -10.94
CA PRO A 395 14.94 0.10 -11.41
C PRO A 395 15.25 1.12 -10.31
N PRO A 396 16.24 2.03 -10.52
CA PRO A 396 16.51 3.11 -9.58
C PRO A 396 15.30 3.99 -9.32
N TYR A 397 14.97 4.23 -8.03
CA TYR A 397 13.86 5.07 -7.59
C TYR A 397 14.29 6.54 -7.63
N ARG A 398 13.93 7.29 -8.69
CA ARG A 398 14.49 8.63 -8.98
C ARG A 398 13.49 9.79 -8.73
N TRP A 399 12.19 9.51 -8.71
CA TRP A 399 11.15 10.53 -8.70
C TRP A 399 10.16 10.33 -7.55
N PRO A 400 9.62 11.42 -6.96
CA PRO A 400 8.63 11.29 -5.90
C PRO A 400 7.35 10.59 -6.38
N CYS A 401 6.61 10.02 -5.45
CA CYS A 401 5.29 9.48 -5.69
C CYS A 401 4.22 10.45 -5.16
N PHE A 402 3.15 10.67 -5.95
CA PHE A 402 2.00 11.47 -5.56
C PHE A 402 0.72 10.62 -5.41
N TYR A 403 0.81 9.29 -5.58
CA TYR A 403 -0.31 8.36 -5.66
C TYR A 403 -0.39 7.40 -4.46
N GLY A 404 0.17 7.80 -3.30
CA GLY A 404 0.01 7.07 -2.05
C GLY A 404 1.24 6.31 -1.55
N MET A 405 2.48 6.73 -1.93
CA MET A 405 3.72 6.38 -1.25
C MET A 405 4.28 7.62 -0.53
N ASP A 406 4.77 7.44 0.70
CA ASP A 406 5.39 8.53 1.47
C ASP A 406 6.84 8.82 1.02
N THR A 407 6.97 9.28 -0.22
CA THR A 407 8.26 9.64 -0.86
C THR A 407 8.13 10.96 -1.64
N SER A 408 7.42 11.93 -1.07
CA SER A 408 7.13 13.21 -1.74
C SER A 408 8.36 14.12 -1.91
N ASP A 409 9.40 13.96 -1.08
CA ASP A 409 10.62 14.79 -1.15
C ASP A 409 11.70 14.11 -2.00
N ARG A 410 11.90 14.63 -3.22
CA ARG A 410 12.92 14.15 -4.17
C ARG A 410 14.34 14.26 -3.62
N SER A 411 14.63 15.23 -2.75
CA SER A 411 15.96 15.44 -2.19
C SER A 411 16.43 14.27 -1.30
N THR A 412 15.49 13.50 -0.76
CA THR A 412 15.77 12.33 0.07
C THR A 412 16.08 11.06 -0.74
N LEU A 413 15.76 11.05 -2.04
CA LEU A 413 15.96 9.90 -2.91
C LEU A 413 17.42 9.81 -3.36
N ILE A 414 18.11 8.71 -3.05
CA ILE A 414 19.52 8.57 -3.37
C ILE A 414 19.77 8.60 -4.88
N ALA A 415 18.95 7.89 -5.67
CA ALA A 415 19.07 7.81 -7.12
C ALA A 415 18.61 9.09 -7.86
N ALA A 416 18.04 10.09 -7.15
CA ALA A 416 17.80 11.43 -7.70
C ALA A 416 19.05 12.34 -7.61
N ARG A 417 20.05 11.96 -6.78
CA ARG A 417 21.23 12.76 -6.47
C ARG A 417 22.53 12.14 -6.92
N LEU A 418 22.59 10.81 -6.96
CA LEU A 418 23.82 10.06 -7.26
C LEU A 418 23.56 9.13 -8.46
N GLU A 419 24.61 8.96 -9.28
CA GLU A 419 24.63 7.93 -10.31
C GLU A 419 24.90 6.54 -9.73
N ILE A 420 24.67 5.48 -10.50
CA ILE A 420 24.71 4.09 -10.00
C ILE A 420 26.06 3.75 -9.36
N ASP A 421 27.18 4.18 -9.97
CA ASP A 421 28.52 3.93 -9.42
C ASP A 421 28.75 4.68 -8.10
N GLU A 422 28.24 5.91 -7.98
CA GLU A 422 28.30 6.69 -6.75
C GLU A 422 27.44 6.07 -5.66
N ILE A 423 26.26 5.52 -6.01
CA ILE A 423 25.40 4.76 -5.07
C ILE A 423 26.14 3.51 -4.59
N ARG A 424 26.80 2.76 -5.51
CA ARG A 424 27.60 1.58 -5.17
C ARG A 424 28.69 1.93 -4.13
N GLU A 425 29.42 3.02 -4.36
CA GLU A 425 30.45 3.51 -3.43
C GLU A 425 29.86 3.95 -2.10
N HIS A 426 28.73 4.68 -2.13
CA HIS A 426 28.04 5.16 -0.93
C HIS A 426 27.59 4.01 -0.03
N VAL A 427 27.03 2.93 -0.60
CA VAL A 427 26.58 1.76 0.17
C VAL A 427 27.70 0.79 0.52
N GLY A 428 28.89 0.93 -0.11
CA GLY A 428 30.07 0.11 0.15
C GLY A 428 30.02 -1.28 -0.48
N ALA A 429 29.28 -1.44 -1.59
CA ALA A 429 29.20 -2.70 -2.33
C ALA A 429 30.34 -2.82 -3.37
N ASP A 430 30.77 -4.05 -3.68
CA ASP A 430 31.78 -4.32 -4.71
C ASP A 430 31.18 -4.16 -6.12
N SER A 431 29.91 -4.53 -6.30
CA SER A 431 29.14 -4.23 -7.51
C SER A 431 27.67 -3.94 -7.19
N LEU A 432 27.02 -3.16 -8.06
CA LEU A 432 25.60 -2.82 -7.95
C LEU A 432 24.93 -3.01 -9.31
N GLY A 433 23.81 -3.75 -9.33
CA GLY A 433 22.96 -3.92 -10.52
C GLY A 433 21.49 -3.72 -10.17
N TYR A 434 20.80 -2.94 -10.97
CA TYR A 434 19.36 -2.71 -10.90
C TYR A 434 18.67 -3.41 -12.07
N LEU A 435 17.54 -4.05 -11.82
CA LEU A 435 16.69 -4.57 -12.89
C LEU A 435 16.28 -3.43 -13.83
N SER A 436 16.33 -3.67 -15.14
CA SER A 436 15.85 -2.70 -16.13
C SER A 436 14.33 -2.48 -16.00
N LEU A 437 13.83 -1.30 -16.43
CA LEU A 437 12.38 -1.06 -16.44
C LEU A 437 11.65 -2.05 -17.35
N GLN A 438 12.24 -2.40 -18.51
CA GLN A 438 11.65 -3.39 -19.41
C GLN A 438 11.63 -4.78 -18.75
N GLY A 439 12.73 -5.21 -18.12
CA GLY A 439 12.80 -6.48 -17.40
C GLY A 439 11.77 -6.57 -16.26
N LEU A 440 11.53 -5.44 -15.55
CA LEU A 440 10.51 -5.36 -14.53
C LEU A 440 9.09 -5.50 -15.12
N LEU A 441 8.79 -4.78 -16.21
CA LEU A 441 7.49 -4.87 -16.88
C LEU A 441 7.22 -6.29 -17.40
N ASP A 442 8.21 -6.90 -18.06
CA ASP A 442 8.10 -8.25 -18.60
C ASP A 442 7.90 -9.30 -17.49
N ALA A 443 8.57 -9.12 -16.35
CA ALA A 443 8.45 -10.02 -15.20
C ALA A 443 7.07 -10.02 -14.57
N THR A 444 6.30 -8.93 -14.67
CA THR A 444 4.90 -8.93 -14.21
C THR A 444 4.05 -9.96 -14.95
N GLY A 445 4.35 -10.24 -16.22
CA GLY A 445 3.59 -11.14 -17.06
C GLY A 445 2.17 -10.67 -17.39
N VAL A 446 1.84 -9.39 -17.13
CA VAL A 446 0.53 -8.80 -17.39
C VAL A 446 0.56 -8.11 -18.74
N ALA A 447 0.04 -8.77 -19.77
CA ALA A 447 0.02 -8.25 -21.13
C ALA A 447 -1.02 -7.12 -21.28
N GLY A 448 -0.62 -6.01 -21.91
CA GLY A 448 -1.54 -4.91 -22.27
C GLY A 448 -2.02 -4.07 -21.09
N ALA A 449 -1.58 -4.31 -19.87
CA ALA A 449 -1.86 -3.43 -18.75
C ALA A 449 -1.00 -2.15 -18.85
N GLY A 450 -1.63 -1.01 -18.73
CA GLY A 450 -0.91 0.23 -18.45
C GLY A 450 -0.37 0.20 -17.02
N PHE A 451 0.92 0.53 -16.85
CA PHE A 451 1.52 0.66 -15.52
C PHE A 451 1.93 2.10 -15.23
N CYS A 452 1.69 2.56 -14.00
CA CYS A 452 2.33 3.73 -13.47
C CYS A 452 3.78 3.41 -13.13
N THR A 453 4.70 4.06 -13.83
CA THR A 453 6.15 3.96 -13.63
C THR A 453 6.74 5.28 -13.17
N ALA A 454 5.92 6.23 -12.72
CA ALA A 454 6.30 7.63 -12.48
C ALA A 454 7.52 7.78 -11.55
N CYS A 455 7.56 7.04 -10.45
CA CYS A 455 8.68 7.04 -9.51
C CYS A 455 10.02 6.56 -10.11
N LEU A 456 9.97 5.80 -11.21
CA LEU A 456 11.13 5.29 -11.93
C LEU A 456 11.48 6.15 -13.16
N SER A 457 10.45 6.58 -13.92
CA SER A 457 10.60 7.24 -15.23
C SER A 457 10.43 8.76 -15.20
N GLY A 458 9.78 9.32 -14.17
CA GLY A 458 9.39 10.73 -14.11
C GLY A 458 8.18 11.10 -14.96
N LYS A 459 7.50 10.10 -15.57
CA LYS A 459 6.30 10.32 -16.38
C LYS A 459 5.05 10.02 -15.55
N TYR A 460 4.34 11.07 -15.16
CA TYR A 460 3.14 10.96 -14.35
C TYR A 460 1.90 10.82 -15.23
N PRO A 461 0.97 9.89 -14.91
CA PRO A 461 -0.27 9.71 -15.66
C PRO A 461 -1.28 10.86 -15.52
N THR A 462 -1.21 11.63 -14.45
CA THR A 462 -2.08 12.79 -14.17
C THR A 462 -1.24 14.05 -13.94
N GLU A 463 -1.89 15.20 -13.87
CA GLU A 463 -1.25 16.43 -13.40
C GLU A 463 -0.79 16.24 -11.94
N ILE A 464 0.35 16.82 -11.60
CA ILE A 464 0.95 16.74 -10.27
C ILE A 464 1.06 18.14 -9.67
N PRO A 465 0.92 18.29 -8.34
CA PRO A 465 1.05 19.58 -7.68
C PRO A 465 2.49 20.10 -7.79
N GLU A 466 2.64 21.42 -7.97
CA GLU A 466 3.97 22.07 -8.00
C GLU A 466 4.74 21.86 -6.69
N VAL A 467 4.04 21.79 -5.58
CA VAL A 467 4.62 21.57 -4.24
C VAL A 467 3.89 20.39 -3.58
N ALA A 468 4.64 19.34 -3.32
CA ALA A 468 4.16 18.21 -2.53
C ALA A 468 4.42 18.48 -1.04
N ASP A 469 3.37 18.75 -0.27
CA ASP A 469 3.45 18.86 1.19
C ASP A 469 2.41 17.95 1.83
N LYS A 470 2.87 16.92 2.54
CA LYS A 470 2.04 15.95 3.27
C LYS A 470 1.08 16.63 4.25
N PHE A 471 1.48 17.76 4.81
CA PHE A 471 0.75 18.52 5.83
C PHE A 471 0.07 19.77 5.26
N GLN A 472 -0.09 19.87 3.94
CA GLN A 472 -0.60 21.07 3.28
C GLN A 472 -2.01 21.47 3.77
N LEU A 473 -2.87 20.51 4.11
CA LEU A 473 -4.23 20.75 4.61
C LEU A 473 -4.23 21.18 6.09
N GLU A 474 -3.27 20.73 6.88
CA GLU A 474 -3.16 21.09 8.31
C GLU A 474 -2.58 22.48 8.53
N ARG A 475 -1.93 23.07 7.50
CA ARG A 475 -1.33 24.41 7.53
C ARG A 475 -2.17 25.48 6.84
N SER A 476 -3.27 25.09 6.21
CA SER A 476 -4.25 25.97 5.59
C SER A 476 -5.40 26.26 6.58
#